data_3f51743d548a5b181ca86df60f3e9015
#
_entry.id   3f51743d548a5b181ca86df60f3e9015
#
_cell.length_a   1.000
_cell.length_b   1.000
_cell.length_c   1.000
_cell.angle_alpha   90.00
_cell.angle_beta   90.00
_cell.angle_gamma   90.00
#
_symmetry.space_group_name_H-M   'P 1'
#
loop_
_entity.id
_entity.type
_entity.pdbx_description
1 polymer ?
#
loop_
_entity_poly.entity_id
_entity_poly.type
_entity_poly.pdbx_seq_one_letter_code
_entity_poly.pdbx_strand_id
1 'polypeptide(L)'
;MSERISTPRAKARGGEDPVVIDDDATLHAMGYPRKLTRRFQAFDNFAISFTIINIISGIFSSFGYGMNAGGPRILVFGWIGVSVMVLFIGAAMAEVASAYPTSGALYFSAGKLAKRHKGAWSWFTGWLNFVGQIGGTAATGYAAATFIQAFVALQWTSYQPTAHQTVLITAVIIVLQGLANTYTVQLVAVLNRISVWWLLIGLVVIVSTLIVMPDHHQPASFVTHFENNTGFTSGLYGGMLGLLVTSWTFTGFDGSFHMSEETVRATVNAPRGITRSIGYSAITGLILMLALVYSISDYGKVAGSSAPPVQILIDGLGLGTAKVMLLIVIGAMLFCGLANLTSNTRQIFAFSRDGAMPGSRLWHSVSPRTRTPVKAVWLAVACSLALVVPGWWSHTAFTAIVSVNVVGLFLAYAVPIFLRLRLGDEFQPGPWHLGRWGRPIGWLAVIWIGLSSVLFMLPQASPITVDSFNYAPIALAVVLVVATVWWFATARRRFQGPVSYGRPDEVAAMDLV
;
A
#
# COMPACT_ATOMS: atom_id res chain seq x y z
N MET A 1 25.38 -29.60 12.02
CA MET A 1 24.38 -30.21 12.88
C MET A 1 23.16 -29.32 12.83
N SER A 2 22.14 -29.76 12.10
CA SER A 2 20.95 -28.94 11.81
C SER A 2 19.87 -29.31 12.83
N GLU A 3 19.70 -28.50 13.86
CA GLU A 3 18.58 -28.65 14.76
C GLU A 3 17.28 -28.25 14.05
N ARG A 4 16.41 -29.25 13.90
CA ARG A 4 15.05 -29.03 13.42
C ARG A 4 14.24 -28.36 14.53
N ILE A 5 13.87 -27.13 14.36
CA ILE A 5 12.90 -26.45 15.23
C ILE A 5 11.55 -27.12 14.96
N SER A 6 11.11 -27.95 15.89
CA SER A 6 9.80 -28.61 15.89
C SER A 6 8.74 -27.61 16.38
N THR A 7 7.97 -27.04 15.45
CA THR A 7 6.70 -26.43 15.82
C THR A 7 5.70 -27.50 16.23
N PRO A 8 4.83 -27.27 17.23
CA PRO A 8 3.84 -28.26 17.64
C PRO A 8 2.90 -28.62 16.49
N ARG A 9 2.92 -29.85 16.05
CA ARG A 9 1.98 -30.40 15.07
C ARG A 9 0.57 -30.41 15.67
N ALA A 10 -0.33 -29.60 15.11
CA ALA A 10 -1.76 -29.72 15.33
C ALA A 10 -2.26 -31.03 14.71
N LYS A 11 -2.52 -32.03 15.54
CA LYS A 11 -3.27 -33.24 15.16
C LYS A 11 -4.76 -32.90 15.20
N ALA A 12 -5.41 -32.86 14.06
CA ALA A 12 -6.87 -32.81 13.96
C ALA A 12 -7.47 -34.14 14.42
N ARG A 13 -8.13 -34.15 15.57
CA ARG A 13 -9.14 -35.15 15.99
C ARG A 13 -10.19 -34.45 16.84
N GLY A 14 -11.44 -34.76 16.60
CA GLY A 14 -12.67 -34.14 17.01
C GLY A 14 -12.75 -33.73 18.49
N GLY A 15 -13.36 -32.59 18.75
CA GLY A 15 -13.81 -32.12 20.07
C GLY A 15 -12.71 -31.44 20.89
N GLU A 16 -11.79 -30.69 20.27
CA GLU A 16 -10.73 -29.98 21.01
C GLU A 16 -11.12 -28.52 21.27
N ASP A 17 -10.85 -28.05 22.49
CA ASP A 17 -10.86 -26.66 22.92
C ASP A 17 -10.15 -25.77 21.86
N PRO A 18 -10.59 -24.52 21.67
CA PRO A 18 -9.95 -23.63 20.71
C PRO A 18 -8.45 -23.52 21.04
N VAL A 19 -7.60 -23.98 20.13
CA VAL A 19 -6.13 -23.90 20.25
C VAL A 19 -5.78 -22.48 20.69
N VAL A 20 -5.33 -22.34 21.93
CA VAL A 20 -4.87 -21.06 22.47
C VAL A 20 -3.60 -20.71 21.70
N ILE A 21 -3.71 -19.77 20.75
CA ILE A 21 -2.56 -19.26 20.02
C ILE A 21 -1.83 -18.31 20.97
N ASP A 22 -0.69 -18.71 21.46
CA ASP A 22 0.20 -17.84 22.22
C ASP A 22 1.05 -17.02 21.23
N ASP A 23 0.63 -15.76 21.04
CA ASP A 23 1.31 -14.82 20.16
C ASP A 23 2.72 -14.46 20.67
N ASP A 24 2.94 -14.43 22.00
CA ASP A 24 4.23 -14.11 22.59
C ASP A 24 5.19 -15.27 22.39
N ALA A 25 4.76 -16.50 22.64
CA ALA A 25 5.55 -17.69 22.33
C ALA A 25 5.91 -17.78 20.85
N THR A 26 4.99 -17.40 19.97
CA THR A 26 5.24 -17.34 18.51
C THR A 26 6.32 -16.31 18.18
N LEU A 27 6.28 -15.12 18.78
CA LEU A 27 7.26 -14.05 18.57
C LEU A 27 8.64 -14.44 19.12
N HIS A 28 8.68 -15.04 20.34
CA HIS A 28 9.91 -15.53 20.97
C HIS A 28 10.56 -16.65 20.16
N ALA A 29 9.77 -17.57 19.59
CA ALA A 29 10.27 -18.62 18.68
C ALA A 29 10.91 -18.04 17.40
N MET A 30 10.50 -16.83 16.97
CA MET A 30 11.13 -16.10 15.88
C MET A 30 12.39 -15.32 16.30
N GLY A 31 12.69 -15.27 17.61
CA GLY A 31 13.87 -14.65 18.20
C GLY A 31 13.68 -13.19 18.61
N TYR A 32 12.44 -12.69 18.74
CA TYR A 32 12.17 -11.30 19.11
C TYR A 32 11.45 -11.15 20.44
N PRO A 33 11.92 -10.26 21.35
CA PRO A 33 11.19 -9.87 22.54
C PRO A 33 10.01 -8.96 22.17
N ARG A 34 8.97 -8.99 23.01
CA ARG A 34 7.81 -8.11 22.87
C ARG A 34 8.16 -6.68 23.27
N LYS A 35 8.32 -5.79 22.28
CA LYS A 35 8.60 -4.37 22.50
C LYS A 35 7.42 -3.45 22.15
N LEU A 36 6.46 -3.93 21.37
CA LEU A 36 5.27 -3.21 21.00
C LEU A 36 4.07 -3.70 21.82
N THR A 37 3.13 -2.81 22.10
CA THR A 37 1.93 -3.16 22.87
C THR A 37 0.90 -3.81 21.94
N ARG A 38 0.49 -5.04 22.23
CA ARG A 38 -0.49 -5.80 21.45
C ARG A 38 -1.91 -5.35 21.82
N ARG A 39 -2.50 -4.50 20.96
CA ARG A 39 -3.84 -3.89 21.19
C ARG A 39 -4.79 -4.04 20.02
N PHE A 40 -4.30 -4.39 18.82
CA PHE A 40 -5.10 -4.50 17.62
C PHE A 40 -5.87 -5.81 17.62
N GLN A 41 -7.20 -5.72 17.58
CA GLN A 41 -8.09 -6.84 17.35
C GLN A 41 -8.15 -7.16 15.84
N ALA A 42 -8.87 -8.21 15.47
CA ALA A 42 -9.04 -8.60 14.06
C ALA A 42 -9.56 -7.46 13.18
N PHE A 43 -10.51 -6.65 13.69
CA PHE A 43 -11.06 -5.50 12.97
C PHE A 43 -10.02 -4.38 12.81
N ASP A 44 -9.24 -4.09 13.83
CA ASP A 44 -8.22 -3.03 13.77
C ASP A 44 -7.11 -3.39 12.76
N ASN A 45 -6.71 -4.66 12.70
CA ASN A 45 -5.74 -5.15 11.73
C ASN A 45 -6.29 -5.08 10.29
N PHE A 46 -7.54 -5.49 10.08
CA PHE A 46 -8.23 -5.30 8.81
C PHE A 46 -8.32 -3.81 8.43
N ALA A 47 -8.68 -2.95 9.39
CA ALA A 47 -8.88 -1.52 9.19
C ALA A 47 -7.63 -0.83 8.61
N ILE A 48 -6.43 -1.20 9.07
CA ILE A 48 -5.17 -0.63 8.55
C ILE A 48 -5.05 -0.87 7.04
N SER A 49 -5.11 -2.12 6.58
CA SER A 49 -4.98 -2.42 5.15
C SER A 49 -6.14 -1.85 4.33
N PHE A 50 -7.37 -1.91 4.85
CA PHE A 50 -8.54 -1.34 4.16
C PHE A 50 -8.44 0.18 4.01
N THR A 51 -7.92 0.87 5.04
CA THR A 51 -7.68 2.32 5.00
C THR A 51 -6.52 2.69 4.08
N ILE A 52 -5.48 1.85 3.96
CA ILE A 52 -4.37 2.11 3.04
C ILE A 52 -4.79 1.88 1.59
N ILE A 53 -5.50 0.79 1.27
CA ILE A 53 -6.06 0.54 -0.06
C ILE A 53 -6.96 1.71 -0.50
N ASN A 54 -7.83 2.18 0.35
CA ASN A 54 -8.67 3.37 0.19
C ASN A 54 -9.19 3.60 -1.23
N ILE A 55 -10.23 2.88 -1.59
CA ILE A 55 -10.81 2.91 -2.95
C ILE A 55 -11.24 4.33 -3.39
N ILE A 56 -11.73 5.17 -2.46
CA ILE A 56 -12.11 6.55 -2.77
C ILE A 56 -10.84 7.34 -3.16
N SER A 57 -9.80 7.28 -2.34
CA SER A 57 -8.52 7.97 -2.63
C SER A 57 -7.89 7.49 -3.93
N GLY A 58 -7.76 6.17 -4.09
CA GLY A 58 -7.09 5.57 -5.23
C GLY A 58 -7.82 5.85 -6.55
N ILE A 59 -9.13 5.63 -6.61
CA ILE A 59 -9.93 5.87 -7.81
C ILE A 59 -9.93 7.36 -8.16
N PHE A 60 -10.28 8.24 -7.23
CA PHE A 60 -10.35 9.67 -7.52
C PHE A 60 -9.01 10.26 -7.98
N SER A 61 -7.89 9.86 -7.36
CA SER A 61 -6.57 10.40 -7.71
C SER A 61 -6.02 9.93 -9.05
N SER A 62 -6.44 8.76 -9.53
CA SER A 62 -5.89 8.14 -10.75
C SER A 62 -6.90 7.98 -11.89
N PHE A 63 -8.17 8.35 -11.69
CA PHE A 63 -9.25 8.19 -12.68
C PHE A 63 -8.90 8.82 -14.03
N GLY A 64 -8.37 10.06 -14.03
CA GLY A 64 -7.98 10.78 -15.23
C GLY A 64 -6.90 10.04 -16.03
N TYR A 65 -5.98 9.38 -15.35
CA TYR A 65 -4.97 8.55 -16.02
C TYR A 65 -5.62 7.35 -16.76
N GLY A 66 -6.58 6.67 -16.14
CA GLY A 66 -7.33 5.58 -16.78
C GLY A 66 -8.21 6.05 -17.92
N MET A 67 -8.84 7.24 -17.78
CA MET A 67 -9.60 7.87 -18.87
C MET A 67 -8.73 8.09 -20.10
N ASN A 68 -7.51 8.61 -19.93
CA ASN A 68 -6.56 8.85 -21.02
C ASN A 68 -6.00 7.56 -21.63
N ALA A 69 -5.80 6.52 -20.82
CA ALA A 69 -5.13 5.29 -21.24
C ALA A 69 -6.06 4.30 -21.97
N GLY A 70 -7.38 4.40 -21.79
CA GLY A 70 -8.30 3.46 -22.42
C GLY A 70 -9.77 3.69 -22.08
N GLY A 71 -10.06 4.80 -21.41
CA GLY A 71 -11.42 5.22 -21.08
C GLY A 71 -12.18 4.26 -20.18
N PRO A 72 -13.53 4.28 -20.25
CA PRO A 72 -14.42 3.44 -19.45
C PRO A 72 -14.07 1.94 -19.49
N ARG A 73 -13.67 1.44 -20.66
CA ARG A 73 -13.31 0.03 -20.82
C ARG A 73 -12.17 -0.39 -19.91
N ILE A 74 -11.11 0.39 -19.86
CA ILE A 74 -9.96 0.06 -19.02
C ILE A 74 -10.25 0.33 -17.55
N LEU A 75 -10.99 1.38 -17.23
CA LEU A 75 -11.39 1.67 -15.85
C LEU A 75 -12.18 0.50 -15.26
N VAL A 76 -13.17 -0.06 -15.97
CA VAL A 76 -14.05 -1.12 -15.44
C VAL A 76 -13.41 -2.50 -15.57
N PHE A 77 -13.02 -2.93 -16.78
CA PHE A 77 -12.47 -4.28 -16.98
C PHE A 77 -11.06 -4.43 -16.45
N GLY A 78 -10.25 -3.35 -16.51
CA GLY A 78 -8.95 -3.29 -15.86
C GLY A 78 -9.08 -3.41 -14.34
N TRP A 79 -10.10 -2.78 -13.73
CA TRP A 79 -10.39 -2.94 -12.31
C TRP A 79 -10.65 -4.41 -11.95
N ILE A 80 -11.53 -5.10 -12.68
CA ILE A 80 -11.85 -6.51 -12.43
C ILE A 80 -10.62 -7.38 -12.58
N GLY A 81 -9.89 -7.25 -13.70
CA GLY A 81 -8.73 -8.09 -13.99
C GLY A 81 -7.59 -7.91 -12.98
N VAL A 82 -7.24 -6.67 -12.68
CA VAL A 82 -6.18 -6.37 -11.69
C VAL A 82 -6.59 -6.76 -10.28
N SER A 83 -7.85 -6.56 -9.88
CA SER A 83 -8.35 -6.98 -8.56
C SER A 83 -8.18 -8.48 -8.32
N VAL A 84 -8.46 -9.31 -9.34
CA VAL A 84 -8.25 -10.76 -9.26
C VAL A 84 -6.77 -11.09 -9.09
N MET A 85 -5.88 -10.42 -9.85
CA MET A 85 -4.44 -10.65 -9.73
C MET A 85 -3.89 -10.20 -8.37
N VAL A 86 -4.37 -9.08 -7.85
CA VAL A 86 -3.98 -8.60 -6.51
C VAL A 86 -4.53 -9.52 -5.42
N LEU A 87 -5.71 -10.11 -5.58
CA LEU A 87 -6.20 -11.15 -4.66
C LEU A 87 -5.25 -12.36 -4.62
N PHE A 88 -4.68 -12.76 -5.75
CA PHE A 88 -3.67 -13.84 -5.77
C PHE A 88 -2.38 -13.42 -5.06
N ILE A 89 -1.91 -12.17 -5.26
CA ILE A 89 -0.74 -11.64 -4.53
C ILE A 89 -1.03 -11.63 -3.03
N GLY A 90 -2.16 -11.05 -2.63
CA GLY A 90 -2.56 -10.95 -1.22
C GLY A 90 -2.75 -12.31 -0.56
N ALA A 91 -3.34 -13.28 -1.24
CA ALA A 91 -3.51 -14.63 -0.73
C ALA A 91 -2.16 -15.35 -0.54
N ALA A 92 -1.26 -15.27 -1.53
CA ALA A 92 0.08 -15.84 -1.41
C ALA A 92 0.91 -15.17 -0.29
N MET A 93 0.79 -13.84 -0.13
CA MET A 93 1.44 -13.12 0.94
C MET A 93 0.82 -13.42 2.32
N ALA A 94 -0.50 -13.61 2.38
CA ALA A 94 -1.20 -13.99 3.60
C ALA A 94 -0.73 -15.34 4.16
N GLU A 95 -0.41 -16.29 3.28
CA GLU A 95 0.19 -17.58 3.69
C GLU A 95 1.56 -17.38 4.35
N VAL A 96 2.37 -16.47 3.82
CA VAL A 96 3.67 -16.10 4.42
C VAL A 96 3.48 -15.35 5.73
N ALA A 97 2.52 -14.42 5.80
CA ALA A 97 2.21 -13.65 7.00
C ALA A 97 1.72 -14.54 8.16
N SER A 98 0.98 -15.60 7.84
CA SER A 98 0.55 -16.60 8.84
C SER A 98 1.72 -17.39 9.44
N ALA A 99 2.74 -17.66 8.64
CA ALA A 99 3.92 -18.39 9.08
C ALA A 99 4.90 -17.50 9.88
N TYR A 100 4.99 -16.21 9.55
CA TYR A 100 5.98 -15.28 10.10
C TYR A 100 5.37 -13.94 10.52
N PRO A 101 4.47 -13.90 11.52
CA PRO A 101 3.73 -12.67 11.90
C PRO A 101 4.60 -11.69 12.70
N THR A 102 5.48 -10.93 12.01
CA THR A 102 6.34 -9.91 12.60
C THR A 102 6.14 -8.57 11.91
N SER A 103 6.47 -7.45 12.58
CA SER A 103 6.46 -6.11 11.98
C SER A 103 7.49 -5.93 10.87
N GLY A 104 8.50 -6.81 10.82
CA GLY A 104 9.45 -6.90 9.72
C GLY A 104 8.83 -7.41 8.43
N ALA A 105 7.68 -8.09 8.52
CA ALA A 105 6.87 -8.54 7.41
C ALA A 105 7.69 -9.14 6.24
N LEU A 106 7.77 -8.41 5.14
CA LEU A 106 8.35 -8.88 3.88
C LEU A 106 9.85 -9.18 3.97
N TYR A 107 10.66 -8.26 4.49
CA TYR A 107 12.11 -8.48 4.58
C TYR A 107 12.48 -9.57 5.57
N PHE A 108 11.73 -9.66 6.69
CA PHE A 108 11.91 -10.72 7.68
C PHE A 108 11.62 -12.08 7.06
N SER A 109 10.47 -12.20 6.42
CA SER A 109 10.05 -13.44 5.75
C SER A 109 11.02 -13.83 4.64
N ALA A 110 11.52 -12.87 3.84
CA ALA A 110 12.52 -13.13 2.81
C ALA A 110 13.81 -13.73 3.40
N GLY A 111 14.27 -13.18 4.54
CA GLY A 111 15.45 -13.72 5.24
C GLY A 111 15.23 -15.14 5.82
N LYS A 112 14.04 -15.43 6.34
CA LYS A 112 13.70 -16.76 6.89
C LYS A 112 13.47 -17.82 5.81
N LEU A 113 12.85 -17.43 4.68
CA LEU A 113 12.56 -18.34 3.57
C LEU A 113 13.78 -18.63 2.67
N ALA A 114 14.78 -17.78 2.68
CA ALA A 114 15.97 -17.98 1.86
C ALA A 114 16.89 -19.09 2.40
N LYS A 115 17.22 -20.09 1.55
CA LYS A 115 18.20 -21.15 1.90
C LYS A 115 19.65 -20.61 1.91
N ARG A 116 19.97 -19.73 0.94
CA ARG A 116 21.30 -19.11 0.76
C ARG A 116 21.13 -17.60 0.65
N HIS A 117 22.19 -16.86 0.97
CA HIS A 117 22.22 -15.39 0.87
C HIS A 117 21.07 -14.68 1.62
N LYS A 118 20.71 -15.19 2.80
CA LYS A 118 19.60 -14.69 3.64
C LYS A 118 19.66 -13.18 3.83
N GLY A 119 20.84 -12.64 4.14
CA GLY A 119 21.05 -11.20 4.32
C GLY A 119 20.75 -10.40 3.04
N ALA A 120 21.19 -10.87 1.86
CA ALA A 120 20.93 -10.15 0.61
C ALA A 120 19.43 -10.14 0.27
N TRP A 121 18.75 -11.29 0.32
CA TRP A 121 17.31 -11.33 0.08
C TRP A 121 16.53 -10.41 1.02
N SER A 122 16.85 -10.47 2.31
CA SER A 122 16.25 -9.60 3.33
C SER A 122 16.55 -8.12 3.07
N TRP A 123 17.81 -7.77 2.74
CA TRP A 123 18.26 -6.42 2.47
C TRP A 123 17.51 -5.77 1.32
N PHE A 124 17.54 -6.38 0.14
CA PHE A 124 16.91 -5.79 -1.04
C PHE A 124 15.38 -5.74 -0.92
N THR A 125 14.76 -6.76 -0.31
CA THR A 125 13.31 -6.72 -0.02
C THR A 125 12.97 -5.56 0.90
N GLY A 126 13.75 -5.34 1.96
CA GLY A 126 13.54 -4.24 2.90
C GLY A 126 13.67 -2.87 2.26
N TRP A 127 14.66 -2.67 1.39
CA TRP A 127 14.85 -1.40 0.67
C TRP A 127 13.75 -1.15 -0.37
N LEU A 128 13.33 -2.16 -1.13
CA LEU A 128 12.19 -2.07 -2.06
C LEU A 128 10.90 -1.70 -1.31
N ASN A 129 10.63 -2.38 -0.19
CA ASN A 129 9.46 -2.08 0.64
C ASN A 129 9.54 -0.65 1.21
N PHE A 130 10.70 -0.24 1.74
CA PHE A 130 10.90 1.11 2.27
C PHE A 130 10.56 2.19 1.23
N VAL A 131 11.11 2.07 0.02
CA VAL A 131 10.86 3.05 -1.05
C VAL A 131 9.40 3.03 -1.49
N GLY A 132 8.81 1.85 -1.61
CA GLY A 132 7.40 1.71 -1.93
C GLY A 132 6.51 2.40 -0.90
N GLN A 133 6.73 2.15 0.39
CA GLN A 133 5.96 2.75 1.49
C GLN A 133 6.14 4.30 1.56
N ILE A 134 7.36 4.81 1.35
CA ILE A 134 7.62 6.25 1.23
C ILE A 134 6.85 6.84 0.06
N GLY A 135 6.87 6.15 -1.10
CA GLY A 135 6.10 6.54 -2.29
C GLY A 135 4.59 6.62 -2.01
N GLY A 136 4.03 5.64 -1.28
CA GLY A 136 2.62 5.62 -0.90
C GLY A 136 2.23 6.83 -0.03
N THR A 137 3.04 7.14 0.98
CA THR A 137 2.83 8.31 1.85
C THR A 137 2.90 9.62 1.04
N ALA A 138 3.92 9.77 0.19
CA ALA A 138 4.13 10.95 -0.63
C ALA A 138 2.99 11.15 -1.66
N ALA A 139 2.62 10.09 -2.40
CA ALA A 139 1.57 10.15 -3.42
C ALA A 139 0.20 10.47 -2.83
N THR A 140 -0.15 9.85 -1.69
CA THR A 140 -1.44 10.10 -1.04
C THR A 140 -1.52 11.53 -0.50
N GLY A 141 -0.43 12.06 0.07
CA GLY A 141 -0.35 13.46 0.50
C GLY A 141 -0.48 14.43 -0.67
N TYR A 142 0.19 14.13 -1.79
CA TYR A 142 0.11 14.94 -3.02
C TYR A 142 -1.30 14.94 -3.62
N ALA A 143 -1.94 13.77 -3.69
CA ALA A 143 -3.32 13.65 -4.13
C ALA A 143 -4.26 14.47 -3.24
N ALA A 144 -4.15 14.36 -1.91
CA ALA A 144 -4.96 15.14 -0.98
C ALA A 144 -4.78 16.64 -1.19
N ALA A 145 -3.55 17.12 -1.39
CA ALA A 145 -3.27 18.52 -1.69
C ALA A 145 -3.92 18.99 -2.99
N THR A 146 -3.89 18.17 -4.05
CA THR A 146 -4.53 18.47 -5.33
C THR A 146 -6.06 18.62 -5.16
N PHE A 147 -6.70 17.71 -4.43
CA PHE A 147 -8.15 17.79 -4.19
C PHE A 147 -8.54 18.92 -3.22
N ILE A 148 -7.70 19.27 -2.26
CA ILE A 148 -7.89 20.47 -1.44
C ILE A 148 -7.85 21.73 -2.31
N GLN A 149 -6.89 21.86 -3.23
CA GLN A 149 -6.83 22.98 -4.14
C GLN A 149 -8.04 23.02 -5.08
N ALA A 150 -8.48 21.87 -5.60
CA ALA A 150 -9.71 21.78 -6.39
C ALA A 150 -10.93 22.28 -5.59
N PHE A 151 -11.06 21.87 -4.32
CA PHE A 151 -12.12 22.36 -3.45
C PHE A 151 -12.05 23.88 -3.22
N VAL A 152 -10.85 24.41 -2.98
CA VAL A 152 -10.63 25.87 -2.80
C VAL A 152 -10.98 26.63 -4.07
N ALA A 153 -10.59 26.13 -5.25
CA ALA A 153 -10.94 26.74 -6.53
C ALA A 153 -12.45 26.79 -6.80
N LEU A 154 -13.21 25.81 -6.28
CA LEU A 154 -14.69 25.84 -6.34
C LEU A 154 -15.32 26.84 -5.37
N GLN A 155 -14.59 27.28 -4.32
CA GLN A 155 -15.09 28.30 -3.40
C GLN A 155 -14.78 29.71 -3.89
N TRP A 156 -13.57 29.91 -4.43
CA TRP A 156 -13.06 31.22 -4.89
C TRP A 156 -12.58 31.09 -6.33
N THR A 157 -13.34 31.68 -7.26
CA THR A 157 -13.05 31.64 -8.70
C THR A 157 -11.74 32.34 -9.08
N SER A 158 -11.24 33.23 -8.22
CA SER A 158 -9.93 33.88 -8.37
C SER A 158 -8.74 33.00 -8.02
N TYR A 159 -8.97 31.88 -7.31
CA TYR A 159 -7.91 30.96 -6.92
C TYR A 159 -7.48 30.08 -8.10
N GLN A 160 -6.19 30.12 -8.40
CA GLN A 160 -5.58 29.27 -9.44
C GLN A 160 -4.64 28.26 -8.76
N PRO A 161 -4.91 26.95 -8.86
CA PRO A 161 -4.03 25.91 -8.35
C PRO A 161 -2.64 25.97 -8.98
N THR A 162 -1.58 25.87 -8.17
CA THR A 162 -0.20 25.84 -8.63
C THR A 162 0.57 24.63 -8.08
N ALA A 163 1.58 24.17 -8.82
CA ALA A 163 2.45 23.08 -8.37
C ALA A 163 3.14 23.39 -7.03
N HIS A 164 3.58 24.63 -6.84
CA HIS A 164 4.20 25.10 -5.60
C HIS A 164 3.27 24.97 -4.40
N GLN A 165 2.02 25.38 -4.55
CA GLN A 165 0.99 25.23 -3.50
C GLN A 165 0.70 23.76 -3.23
N THR A 166 0.66 22.89 -4.27
CA THR A 166 0.49 21.45 -4.08
C THR A 166 1.59 20.87 -3.19
N VAL A 167 2.85 21.19 -3.48
CA VAL A 167 3.99 20.71 -2.68
C VAL A 167 3.93 21.23 -1.25
N LEU A 168 3.62 22.52 -1.03
CA LEU A 168 3.51 23.11 0.30
C LEU A 168 2.36 22.50 1.11
N ILE A 169 1.17 22.36 0.53
CA ILE A 169 0.02 21.72 1.20
C ILE A 169 0.34 20.25 1.52
N THR A 170 0.98 19.54 0.59
CA THR A 170 1.45 18.17 0.83
C THR A 170 2.40 18.11 2.02
N ALA A 171 3.36 19.04 2.10
CA ALA A 171 4.30 19.10 3.22
C ALA A 171 3.58 19.30 4.56
N VAL A 172 2.62 20.21 4.62
CA VAL A 172 1.79 20.43 5.82
C VAL A 172 1.02 19.16 6.19
N ILE A 173 0.38 18.48 5.22
CA ILE A 173 -0.37 17.25 5.46
C ILE A 173 0.54 16.17 6.05
N ILE A 174 1.69 15.89 5.43
CA ILE A 174 2.62 14.84 5.87
C ILE A 174 3.17 15.15 7.27
N VAL A 175 3.48 16.42 7.56
CA VAL A 175 3.92 16.84 8.91
C VAL A 175 2.82 16.65 9.94
N LEU A 176 1.57 17.01 9.65
CA LEU A 176 0.44 16.80 10.57
C LEU A 176 0.18 15.31 10.81
N GLN A 177 0.28 14.48 9.78
CA GLN A 177 0.20 13.01 9.91
C GLN A 177 1.37 12.46 10.75
N GLY A 178 2.57 13.02 10.61
CA GLY A 178 3.73 12.70 11.45
C GLY A 178 3.49 13.06 12.92
N LEU A 179 2.95 14.23 13.20
CA LEU A 179 2.54 14.62 14.54
C LEU A 179 1.52 13.65 15.13
N ALA A 180 0.45 13.33 14.39
CA ALA A 180 -0.58 12.39 14.84
C ALA A 180 0.02 11.00 15.17
N ASN A 181 0.94 10.49 14.35
CA ASN A 181 1.64 9.22 14.59
C ASN A 181 2.62 9.27 15.78
N THR A 182 3.05 10.45 16.17
CA THR A 182 3.98 10.63 17.30
C THR A 182 3.30 10.50 18.65
N TYR A 183 2.04 10.97 18.78
CA TYR A 183 1.40 11.13 20.08
C TYR A 183 1.01 9.81 20.75
N THR A 184 0.26 8.91 20.10
CA THR A 184 -0.04 7.60 20.69
C THR A 184 -0.49 6.56 19.65
N VAL A 185 -0.18 5.28 19.92
CA VAL A 185 -0.75 4.14 19.17
C VAL A 185 -2.28 4.11 19.27
N GLN A 186 -2.84 4.56 20.39
CA GLN A 186 -4.29 4.59 20.61
C GLN A 186 -4.99 5.58 19.68
N LEU A 187 -4.45 6.79 19.52
CA LEU A 187 -5.00 7.78 18.59
C LEU A 187 -5.03 7.22 17.16
N VAL A 188 -3.95 6.62 16.71
CA VAL A 188 -3.88 6.01 15.38
C VAL A 188 -4.90 4.88 15.23
N ALA A 189 -5.07 4.01 16.23
CA ALA A 189 -6.07 2.94 16.20
C ALA A 189 -7.50 3.49 16.12
N VAL A 190 -7.82 4.54 16.90
CA VAL A 190 -9.14 5.21 16.86
C VAL A 190 -9.36 5.86 15.49
N LEU A 191 -8.38 6.60 14.96
CA LEU A 191 -8.49 7.25 13.66
C LEU A 191 -8.66 6.22 12.52
N ASN A 192 -7.99 5.07 12.60
CA ASN A 192 -8.18 3.99 11.62
C ASN A 192 -9.57 3.34 11.71
N ARG A 193 -10.16 3.21 12.90
CA ARG A 193 -11.57 2.77 13.05
C ARG A 193 -12.52 3.78 12.45
N ILE A 194 -12.33 5.06 12.74
CA ILE A 194 -13.12 6.15 12.15
C ILE A 194 -12.99 6.13 10.62
N SER A 195 -11.79 5.91 10.09
CA SER A 195 -11.54 5.90 8.65
C SER A 195 -12.33 4.82 7.91
N VAL A 196 -12.50 3.62 8.49
CA VAL A 196 -13.32 2.57 7.88
C VAL A 196 -14.77 3.02 7.74
N TRP A 197 -15.34 3.59 8.79
CA TRP A 197 -16.70 4.12 8.74
C TRP A 197 -16.83 5.31 7.79
N TRP A 198 -15.83 6.20 7.78
CA TRP A 198 -15.76 7.31 6.82
C TRP A 198 -15.77 6.81 5.37
N LEU A 199 -14.98 5.79 5.08
CA LEU A 199 -14.92 5.18 3.76
C LEU A 199 -16.23 4.50 3.36
N LEU A 200 -16.83 3.70 4.27
CA LEU A 200 -18.07 2.97 3.98
C LEU A 200 -19.25 3.92 3.83
N ILE A 201 -19.43 4.86 4.75
CA ILE A 201 -20.49 5.85 4.69
C ILE A 201 -20.26 6.78 3.50
N GLY A 202 -19.03 7.28 3.31
CA GLY A 202 -18.68 8.13 2.18
C GLY A 202 -18.92 7.46 0.84
N LEU A 203 -18.57 6.17 0.72
CA LEU A 203 -18.86 5.38 -0.47
C LEU A 203 -20.38 5.31 -0.75
N VAL A 204 -21.16 4.95 0.26
CA VAL A 204 -22.65 4.86 0.12
C VAL A 204 -23.20 6.22 -0.30
N VAL A 205 -22.77 7.30 0.33
CA VAL A 205 -23.23 8.66 0.00
C VAL A 205 -22.84 9.04 -1.43
N ILE A 206 -21.57 8.85 -1.84
CA ILE A 206 -21.12 9.19 -3.20
C ILE A 206 -21.86 8.36 -4.25
N VAL A 207 -21.95 7.04 -4.05
CA VAL A 207 -22.61 6.15 -5.01
C VAL A 207 -24.11 6.44 -5.10
N SER A 208 -24.80 6.60 -3.97
CA SER A 208 -26.25 6.89 -3.96
C SER A 208 -26.55 8.21 -4.65
N THR A 209 -25.76 9.25 -4.38
CA THR A 209 -25.93 10.55 -5.04
C THR A 209 -25.67 10.47 -6.54
N LEU A 210 -24.64 9.75 -6.97
CA LEU A 210 -24.35 9.55 -8.40
C LEU A 210 -25.41 8.71 -9.12
N ILE A 211 -26.14 7.85 -8.42
CA ILE A 211 -27.25 7.08 -9.02
C ILE A 211 -28.54 7.90 -9.09
N VAL A 212 -28.81 8.75 -8.07
CA VAL A 212 -30.14 9.37 -7.91
C VAL A 212 -30.20 10.78 -8.52
N MET A 213 -29.12 11.58 -8.42
CA MET A 213 -29.19 12.99 -8.75
C MET A 213 -28.98 13.35 -10.24
N PRO A 214 -28.11 12.64 -11.01
CA PRO A 214 -27.92 13.01 -12.42
C PRO A 214 -29.18 12.76 -13.24
N ASP A 215 -29.56 13.72 -14.06
CA ASP A 215 -30.72 13.60 -14.95
C ASP A 215 -30.48 12.60 -16.09
N HIS A 216 -29.22 12.30 -16.38
CA HIS A 216 -28.83 11.39 -17.44
C HIS A 216 -27.72 10.43 -17.00
N HIS A 217 -27.89 9.16 -17.35
CA HIS A 217 -26.86 8.13 -17.18
C HIS A 217 -26.47 7.53 -18.53
N GLN A 218 -25.22 7.18 -18.66
CA GLN A 218 -24.73 6.50 -19.84
C GLN A 218 -25.37 5.10 -19.98
N PRO A 219 -25.59 4.62 -21.21
CA PRO A 219 -26.11 3.28 -21.45
C PRO A 219 -25.12 2.20 -20.98
N ALA A 220 -25.62 1.00 -20.68
CA ALA A 220 -24.78 -0.11 -20.19
C ALA A 220 -23.62 -0.46 -21.14
N SER A 221 -23.78 -0.23 -22.46
CA SER A 221 -22.74 -0.43 -23.45
C SER A 221 -21.56 0.54 -23.32
N PHE A 222 -21.73 1.65 -22.60
CA PHE A 222 -20.69 2.67 -22.46
C PHE A 222 -19.42 2.14 -21.74
N VAL A 223 -19.54 1.12 -20.91
CA VAL A 223 -18.37 0.46 -20.29
C VAL A 223 -17.41 -0.20 -21.31
N THR A 224 -17.86 -0.40 -22.55
CA THR A 224 -17.01 -0.94 -23.62
C THR A 224 -16.32 0.14 -24.43
N HIS A 225 -16.64 1.42 -24.20
CA HIS A 225 -16.02 2.55 -24.89
C HIS A 225 -14.52 2.60 -24.56
N PHE A 226 -13.71 2.61 -25.63
CA PHE A 226 -12.26 2.62 -25.54
C PHE A 226 -11.71 3.83 -26.28
N GLU A 227 -10.90 4.61 -25.57
CA GLU A 227 -10.24 5.78 -26.15
C GLU A 227 -8.81 5.88 -25.61
N ASN A 228 -7.85 5.95 -26.51
CA ASN A 228 -6.43 6.02 -26.18
C ASN A 228 -5.87 7.42 -26.51
N ASN A 229 -5.65 8.21 -25.48
CA ASN A 229 -5.08 9.56 -25.55
C ASN A 229 -3.62 9.61 -25.05
N THR A 230 -2.95 8.45 -24.93
CA THR A 230 -1.53 8.36 -24.48
C THR A 230 -0.54 8.82 -25.54
N GLY A 231 -1.00 9.04 -26.77
CA GLY A 231 -0.16 9.37 -27.93
C GLY A 231 0.51 8.15 -28.59
N PHE A 232 0.43 6.95 -28.00
CA PHE A 232 0.90 5.72 -28.64
C PHE A 232 -0.11 5.21 -29.68
N THR A 233 0.39 4.73 -30.82
CA THR A 233 -0.44 4.13 -31.87
C THR A 233 -1.05 2.80 -31.45
N SER A 234 -0.41 2.06 -30.54
CA SER A 234 -0.90 0.80 -30.01
C SER A 234 -1.94 1.03 -28.91
N GLY A 235 -3.22 0.82 -29.23
CA GLY A 235 -4.30 0.84 -28.24
C GLY A 235 -4.14 -0.21 -27.15
N LEU A 236 -3.56 -1.38 -27.48
CA LEU A 236 -3.27 -2.42 -26.47
C LEU A 236 -2.26 -1.90 -25.44
N TYR A 237 -1.16 -1.31 -25.90
CA TYR A 237 -0.14 -0.76 -24.99
C TYR A 237 -0.71 0.39 -24.13
N GLY A 238 -1.40 1.34 -24.76
CA GLY A 238 -2.07 2.42 -24.03
C GLY A 238 -3.02 1.89 -22.97
N GLY A 239 -3.91 0.94 -23.33
CA GLY A 239 -4.83 0.33 -22.39
C GLY A 239 -4.14 -0.42 -21.24
N MET A 240 -3.04 -1.13 -21.52
CA MET A 240 -2.26 -1.79 -20.46
C MET A 240 -1.67 -0.79 -19.46
N LEU A 241 -1.23 0.39 -19.89
CA LEU A 241 -0.78 1.44 -18.98
C LEU A 241 -1.88 1.86 -18.00
N GLY A 242 -3.13 1.91 -18.44
CA GLY A 242 -4.28 2.25 -17.60
C GLY A 242 -4.53 1.29 -16.42
N LEU A 243 -3.94 0.08 -16.45
CA LEU A 243 -3.98 -0.86 -15.32
C LEU A 243 -3.25 -0.32 -14.08
N LEU A 244 -2.44 0.73 -14.21
CA LEU A 244 -1.80 1.42 -13.09
C LEU A 244 -2.83 1.99 -12.12
N VAL A 245 -4.00 2.44 -12.58
CA VAL A 245 -5.09 2.97 -11.74
C VAL A 245 -5.46 1.98 -10.63
N THR A 246 -5.75 0.75 -11.04
CA THR A 246 -6.16 -0.29 -10.11
C THR A 246 -4.98 -0.81 -9.31
N SER A 247 -3.81 -0.97 -9.94
CA SER A 247 -2.59 -1.42 -9.26
C SER A 247 -2.18 -0.45 -8.15
N TRP A 248 -2.27 0.87 -8.39
CA TRP A 248 -2.05 1.91 -7.38
C TRP A 248 -3.04 1.80 -6.24
N THR A 249 -4.33 1.72 -6.55
CA THR A 249 -5.39 1.66 -5.54
C THR A 249 -5.22 0.48 -4.60
N PHE A 250 -4.76 -0.66 -5.11
CA PHE A 250 -4.58 -1.88 -4.31
C PHE A 250 -3.19 -2.01 -3.67
N THR A 251 -2.37 -0.98 -3.60
CA THR A 251 -1.12 -1.04 -2.83
C THR A 251 -1.36 -0.93 -1.33
N GLY A 252 -0.42 -1.40 -0.52
CA GLY A 252 -0.37 -1.19 0.92
C GLY A 252 -1.22 -2.16 1.76
N PHE A 253 -1.77 -3.24 1.18
CA PHE A 253 -2.44 -4.30 1.95
C PHE A 253 -1.49 -5.07 2.89
N ASP A 254 -0.19 -4.93 2.72
CA ASP A 254 0.85 -5.40 3.64
C ASP A 254 0.85 -4.66 4.99
N GLY A 255 0.11 -3.56 5.12
CA GLY A 255 -0.09 -2.86 6.38
C GLY A 255 -0.57 -3.79 7.51
N SER A 256 -1.49 -4.71 7.25
CA SER A 256 -1.92 -5.76 8.18
C SER A 256 -0.75 -6.64 8.63
N PHE A 257 0.20 -6.92 7.74
CA PHE A 257 1.38 -7.71 8.05
C PHE A 257 2.37 -6.92 8.92
N HIS A 258 2.64 -5.66 8.59
CA HIS A 258 3.51 -4.78 9.39
C HIS A 258 2.97 -4.51 10.81
N MET A 259 1.67 -4.66 11.03
CA MET A 259 1.04 -4.52 12.34
C MET A 259 0.96 -5.82 13.15
N SER A 260 1.57 -6.92 12.69
CA SER A 260 1.46 -8.24 13.31
C SER A 260 1.90 -8.28 14.79
N GLU A 261 3.00 -7.58 15.15
CA GLU A 261 3.49 -7.55 16.55
C GLU A 261 2.55 -6.78 17.49
N GLU A 262 1.67 -5.92 16.96
CA GLU A 262 0.65 -5.19 17.71
C GLU A 262 -0.74 -5.87 17.67
N THR A 263 -0.88 -6.99 16.91
CA THR A 263 -2.15 -7.67 16.64
C THR A 263 -2.31 -8.94 17.51
N VAL A 264 -3.48 -9.09 18.08
CA VAL A 264 -3.87 -10.32 18.83
C VAL A 264 -4.17 -11.43 17.82
N ARG A 265 -3.70 -12.67 18.10
CA ARG A 265 -3.79 -13.85 17.21
C ARG A 265 -3.28 -13.52 15.79
N ALA A 266 -2.10 -12.93 15.72
CA ALA A 266 -1.54 -12.38 14.50
C ALA A 266 -1.40 -13.42 13.37
N THR A 267 -1.08 -14.68 13.69
CA THR A 267 -1.00 -15.80 12.73
C THR A 267 -2.29 -16.05 11.94
N VAL A 268 -3.43 -15.60 12.45
CA VAL A 268 -4.76 -15.73 11.81
C VAL A 268 -5.32 -14.39 11.38
N ASN A 269 -5.16 -13.35 12.22
CA ASN A 269 -5.80 -12.05 11.96
C ASN A 269 -5.08 -11.24 10.89
N ALA A 270 -3.74 -11.28 10.82
CA ALA A 270 -3.02 -10.59 9.77
C ALA A 270 -3.31 -11.15 8.36
N PRO A 271 -3.27 -12.48 8.11
CA PRO A 271 -3.69 -13.04 6.82
C PRO A 271 -5.13 -12.70 6.42
N ARG A 272 -6.05 -12.75 7.39
CA ARG A 272 -7.46 -12.37 7.15
C ARG A 272 -7.61 -10.87 6.89
N GLY A 273 -6.82 -10.04 7.56
CA GLY A 273 -6.77 -8.60 7.32
C GLY A 273 -6.37 -8.29 5.87
N ILE A 274 -5.29 -8.92 5.39
CA ILE A 274 -4.82 -8.81 4.00
C ILE A 274 -5.91 -9.23 3.00
N THR A 275 -6.39 -10.45 3.10
CA THR A 275 -7.29 -11.03 2.09
C THR A 275 -8.66 -10.36 2.08
N ARG A 276 -9.22 -10.03 3.26
CA ARG A 276 -10.51 -9.37 3.37
C ARG A 276 -10.48 -7.92 2.91
N SER A 277 -9.41 -7.17 3.23
CA SER A 277 -9.27 -5.78 2.78
C SER A 277 -9.25 -5.69 1.25
N ILE A 278 -8.51 -6.57 0.58
CA ILE A 278 -8.50 -6.65 -0.88
C ILE A 278 -9.88 -7.04 -1.43
N GLY A 279 -10.50 -8.10 -0.89
CA GLY A 279 -11.78 -8.60 -1.37
C GLY A 279 -12.92 -7.59 -1.25
N TYR A 280 -13.06 -6.95 -0.08
CA TYR A 280 -14.07 -5.89 0.10
C TYR A 280 -13.79 -4.68 -0.79
N SER A 281 -12.52 -4.25 -0.90
CA SER A 281 -12.15 -3.13 -1.77
C SER A 281 -12.38 -3.43 -3.25
N ALA A 282 -12.18 -4.68 -3.70
CA ALA A 282 -12.45 -5.08 -5.08
C ALA A 282 -13.93 -4.89 -5.46
N ILE A 283 -14.83 -5.34 -4.59
CA ILE A 283 -16.28 -5.25 -4.83
C ILE A 283 -16.74 -3.80 -4.70
N THR A 284 -16.41 -3.14 -3.60
CA THR A 284 -16.90 -1.78 -3.33
C THR A 284 -16.30 -0.74 -4.27
N GLY A 285 -15.03 -0.94 -4.69
CA GLY A 285 -14.40 -0.10 -5.69
C GLY A 285 -14.96 -0.28 -7.09
N LEU A 286 -15.38 -1.50 -7.47
CA LEU A 286 -16.10 -1.72 -8.73
C LEU A 286 -17.43 -0.96 -8.75
N ILE A 287 -18.17 -0.97 -7.63
CA ILE A 287 -19.42 -0.23 -7.52
C ILE A 287 -19.17 1.28 -7.68
N LEU A 288 -18.15 1.83 -7.01
CA LEU A 288 -17.78 3.24 -7.16
C LEU A 288 -17.33 3.59 -8.59
N MET A 289 -16.52 2.71 -9.19
CA MET A 289 -16.04 2.89 -10.57
C MET A 289 -17.21 2.93 -11.56
N LEU A 290 -18.16 2.00 -11.43
CA LEU A 290 -19.35 1.98 -12.27
C LEU A 290 -20.23 3.22 -12.05
N ALA A 291 -20.43 3.65 -10.80
CA ALA A 291 -21.20 4.85 -10.51
C ALA A 291 -20.58 6.10 -11.17
N LEU A 292 -19.25 6.26 -11.09
CA LEU A 292 -18.55 7.36 -11.76
C LEU A 292 -18.66 7.27 -13.29
N VAL A 293 -18.42 6.09 -13.88
CA VAL A 293 -18.45 5.90 -15.34
C VAL A 293 -19.84 6.15 -15.92
N TYR A 294 -20.90 5.63 -15.27
CA TYR A 294 -22.27 5.84 -15.75
C TYR A 294 -22.79 7.26 -15.56
N SER A 295 -22.19 8.05 -14.66
CA SER A 295 -22.54 9.45 -14.41
C SER A 295 -21.78 10.44 -15.29
N ILE A 296 -20.97 9.99 -16.24
CA ILE A 296 -20.31 10.86 -17.23
C ILE A 296 -21.36 11.41 -18.18
N SER A 297 -21.69 12.70 -18.09
CA SER A 297 -22.65 13.35 -18.98
C SER A 297 -22.04 13.67 -20.35
N ASP A 298 -20.84 14.25 -20.36
CA ASP A 298 -20.07 14.58 -21.57
C ASP A 298 -18.64 14.03 -21.42
N TYR A 299 -18.34 13.02 -22.23
CA TYR A 299 -17.04 12.35 -22.20
C TYR A 299 -15.89 13.29 -22.56
N GLY A 300 -16.05 14.10 -23.61
CA GLY A 300 -14.99 15.01 -24.06
C GLY A 300 -14.64 16.07 -23.01
N LYS A 301 -15.67 16.64 -22.38
CA LYS A 301 -15.50 17.61 -21.28
C LYS A 301 -14.80 16.99 -20.08
N VAL A 302 -15.21 15.79 -19.68
CA VAL A 302 -14.62 15.08 -18.54
C VAL A 302 -13.19 14.65 -18.84
N ALA A 303 -12.91 14.08 -20.01
CA ALA A 303 -11.56 13.66 -20.41
C ALA A 303 -10.58 14.84 -20.53
N GLY A 304 -11.06 16.00 -20.98
CA GLY A 304 -10.26 17.24 -21.07
C GLY A 304 -10.08 17.99 -19.75
N SER A 305 -10.74 17.56 -18.67
CA SER A 305 -10.63 18.22 -17.36
C SER A 305 -9.32 17.87 -16.66
N SER A 306 -8.75 18.82 -15.92
CA SER A 306 -7.59 18.60 -15.05
C SER A 306 -7.91 17.67 -13.86
N ALA A 307 -9.19 17.54 -13.51
CA ALA A 307 -9.68 16.68 -12.44
C ALA A 307 -10.99 15.98 -12.85
N PRO A 308 -10.92 14.95 -13.73
CA PRO A 308 -12.08 14.28 -14.28
C PRO A 308 -13.16 13.86 -13.27
N PRO A 309 -12.84 13.23 -12.12
CA PRO A 309 -13.86 12.86 -11.14
C PRO A 309 -14.58 14.08 -10.53
N VAL A 310 -13.88 15.20 -10.36
CA VAL A 310 -14.48 16.43 -9.84
C VAL A 310 -15.45 16.99 -10.87
N GLN A 311 -15.10 16.94 -12.16
CA GLN A 311 -15.98 17.36 -13.25
C GLN A 311 -17.25 16.51 -13.32
N ILE A 312 -17.14 15.18 -13.16
CA ILE A 312 -18.30 14.27 -13.07
C ILE A 312 -19.23 14.69 -11.93
N LEU A 313 -18.65 14.97 -10.73
CA LEU A 313 -19.45 15.39 -9.59
C LEU A 313 -20.17 16.74 -9.83
N ILE A 314 -19.51 17.71 -10.46
CA ILE A 314 -20.10 19.02 -10.75
C ILE A 314 -21.22 18.89 -11.78
N ASP A 315 -20.98 18.17 -12.87
CA ASP A 315 -21.93 18.04 -13.96
C ASP A 315 -23.16 17.21 -13.56
N GLY A 316 -22.98 16.16 -12.77
CA GLY A 316 -24.07 15.29 -12.34
C GLY A 316 -24.81 15.73 -11.09
N LEU A 317 -24.13 16.41 -10.14
CA LEU A 317 -24.70 16.70 -8.82
C LEU A 317 -24.88 18.20 -8.55
N GLY A 318 -24.38 19.05 -9.43
CA GLY A 318 -24.31 20.48 -9.20
C GLY A 318 -23.22 20.87 -8.19
N LEU A 319 -22.86 22.17 -8.21
CA LEU A 319 -21.70 22.69 -7.46
C LEU A 319 -21.78 22.48 -5.95
N GLY A 320 -22.96 22.65 -5.36
CA GLY A 320 -23.15 22.53 -3.90
C GLY A 320 -22.89 21.12 -3.41
N THR A 321 -23.53 20.13 -4.01
CA THR A 321 -23.38 18.71 -3.65
C THR A 321 -21.97 18.21 -3.97
N ALA A 322 -21.40 18.63 -5.11
CA ALA A 322 -20.03 18.27 -5.48
C ALA A 322 -19.00 18.71 -4.41
N LYS A 323 -19.18 19.89 -3.81
CA LYS A 323 -18.32 20.36 -2.70
C LYS A 323 -18.38 19.43 -1.49
N VAL A 324 -19.58 18.96 -1.13
CA VAL A 324 -19.75 18.01 -0.01
C VAL A 324 -19.07 16.68 -0.32
N MET A 325 -19.24 16.16 -1.55
CA MET A 325 -18.56 14.94 -1.99
C MET A 325 -17.04 15.07 -1.94
N LEU A 326 -16.49 16.23 -2.35
CA LEU A 326 -15.06 16.50 -2.26
C LEU A 326 -14.52 16.50 -0.84
N LEU A 327 -15.28 16.97 0.14
CA LEU A 327 -14.87 16.87 1.56
C LEU A 327 -14.77 15.41 2.01
N ILE A 328 -15.68 14.54 1.56
CA ILE A 328 -15.60 13.09 1.83
C ILE A 328 -14.33 12.51 1.21
N VAL A 329 -14.04 12.85 -0.04
CA VAL A 329 -12.85 12.40 -0.78
C VAL A 329 -11.56 12.87 -0.10
N ILE A 330 -11.46 14.14 0.26
CA ILE A 330 -10.31 14.72 0.97
C ILE A 330 -10.11 14.01 2.32
N GLY A 331 -11.17 13.83 3.10
CA GLY A 331 -11.11 13.10 4.36
C GLY A 331 -10.58 11.67 4.19
N ALA A 332 -11.04 10.96 3.15
CA ALA A 332 -10.57 9.61 2.82
C ALA A 332 -9.06 9.60 2.49
N MET A 333 -8.58 10.58 1.71
CA MET A 333 -7.15 10.72 1.37
C MET A 333 -6.29 11.01 2.60
N LEU A 334 -6.76 11.87 3.50
CA LEU A 334 -6.04 12.19 4.74
C LEU A 334 -5.89 10.97 5.65
N PHE A 335 -6.94 10.15 5.80
CA PHE A 335 -6.88 8.89 6.54
C PHE A 335 -5.95 7.87 5.87
N CYS A 336 -5.99 7.76 4.55
CA CYS A 336 -5.11 6.87 3.79
C CYS A 336 -3.63 7.21 4.04
N GLY A 337 -3.24 8.47 3.91
CA GLY A 337 -1.88 8.92 4.18
C GLY A 337 -1.43 8.68 5.63
N LEU A 338 -2.33 8.87 6.60
CA LEU A 338 -2.06 8.58 8.00
C LEU A 338 -1.75 7.08 8.22
N ALA A 339 -2.55 6.19 7.63
CA ALA A 339 -2.36 4.75 7.74
C ALA A 339 -1.09 4.28 7.00
N ASN A 340 -0.80 4.84 5.81
CA ASN A 340 0.45 4.60 5.09
C ASN A 340 1.67 4.96 5.95
N LEU A 341 1.69 6.15 6.54
CA LEU A 341 2.77 6.60 7.40
C LEU A 341 2.93 5.69 8.64
N THR A 342 1.81 5.19 9.18
CA THR A 342 1.82 4.24 10.30
C THR A 342 2.53 2.93 9.91
N SER A 343 2.14 2.32 8.80
CA SER A 343 2.74 1.08 8.28
C SER A 343 4.24 1.26 7.99
N ASN A 344 4.59 2.34 7.27
CA ASN A 344 5.96 2.70 6.95
C ASN A 344 6.85 2.85 8.21
N THR A 345 6.32 3.48 9.24
CA THR A 345 7.04 3.64 10.51
C THR A 345 7.38 2.30 11.17
N ARG A 346 6.47 1.31 11.13
CA ARG A 346 6.71 -0.04 11.67
C ARG A 346 7.74 -0.80 10.85
N GLN A 347 7.69 -0.66 9.54
CA GLN A 347 8.71 -1.20 8.63
C GLN A 347 10.10 -0.61 8.94
N ILE A 348 10.22 0.72 9.06
CA ILE A 348 11.48 1.40 9.42
C ILE A 348 11.98 0.94 10.78
N PHE A 349 11.11 0.87 11.78
CA PHE A 349 11.44 0.39 13.13
C PHE A 349 12.02 -1.03 13.07
N ALA A 350 11.32 -1.96 12.45
CA ALA A 350 11.75 -3.36 12.38
C ALA A 350 13.05 -3.52 11.58
N PHE A 351 13.16 -2.87 10.44
CA PHE A 351 14.35 -2.91 9.57
C PHE A 351 15.57 -2.28 10.22
N SER A 352 15.35 -1.24 11.05
CA SER A 352 16.40 -0.64 11.87
C SER A 352 16.77 -1.50 13.07
N ARG A 353 15.81 -2.18 13.70
CA ARG A 353 16.06 -3.13 14.81
C ARG A 353 17.07 -4.21 14.39
N ASP A 354 16.96 -4.67 13.17
CA ASP A 354 17.87 -5.66 12.60
C ASP A 354 19.18 -5.07 12.03
N GLY A 355 19.38 -3.76 12.15
CA GLY A 355 20.63 -3.11 11.77
C GLY A 355 20.77 -2.77 10.28
N ALA A 356 19.65 -2.79 9.51
CA ALA A 356 19.66 -2.63 8.06
C ALA A 356 19.59 -1.17 7.57
N MET A 357 19.44 -0.19 8.46
CA MET A 357 19.36 1.23 8.07
C MET A 357 20.54 2.04 8.60
N PRO A 358 20.95 3.13 7.91
CA PRO A 358 21.92 4.07 8.46
C PRO A 358 21.39 4.64 9.77
N GLY A 359 22.23 4.65 10.80
CA GLY A 359 21.78 5.17 12.10
C GLY A 359 20.73 4.28 12.79
N SER A 360 20.70 2.97 12.50
CA SER A 360 19.74 2.01 13.05
C SER A 360 19.45 2.18 14.53
N ARG A 361 20.47 2.50 15.35
CA ARG A 361 20.31 2.76 16.80
C ARG A 361 19.35 3.92 17.12
N LEU A 362 19.18 4.85 16.20
CA LEU A 362 18.28 5.99 16.38
C LEU A 362 16.83 5.58 16.08
N TRP A 363 16.63 4.86 14.95
CA TRP A 363 15.32 4.64 14.37
C TRP A 363 14.52 3.53 15.04
N HIS A 364 15.19 2.54 15.67
CA HIS A 364 14.50 1.48 16.42
C HIS A 364 14.22 1.85 17.90
N SER A 365 14.47 3.11 18.31
CA SER A 365 14.15 3.56 19.66
C SER A 365 12.64 3.82 19.81
N VAL A 366 12.03 3.21 20.83
CA VAL A 366 10.61 3.39 21.19
C VAL A 366 10.53 4.40 22.33
N SER A 367 9.62 5.38 22.21
CA SER A 367 9.36 6.35 23.28
C SER A 367 8.71 5.65 24.48
N PRO A 368 9.24 5.82 25.72
CA PRO A 368 8.64 5.23 26.91
C PRO A 368 7.22 5.75 27.22
N ARG A 369 6.95 7.02 26.84
CA ARG A 369 5.65 7.68 27.10
C ARG A 369 4.58 7.26 26.12
N THR A 370 4.89 7.29 24.83
CA THR A 370 3.90 7.07 23.75
C THR A 370 3.88 5.64 23.23
N ARG A 371 4.91 4.84 23.57
CA ARG A 371 5.14 3.47 23.06
C ARG A 371 5.16 3.42 21.52
N THR A 372 5.60 4.51 20.89
CA THR A 372 5.75 4.67 19.45
C THR A 372 7.21 4.88 19.07
N PRO A 373 7.66 4.44 17.88
CA PRO A 373 9.00 4.70 17.37
C PRO A 373 9.09 6.11 16.75
N VAL A 374 9.02 7.16 17.58
CA VAL A 374 8.92 8.57 17.18
C VAL A 374 9.98 8.98 16.15
N LYS A 375 11.23 8.55 16.34
CA LYS A 375 12.31 8.90 15.41
C LYS A 375 12.11 8.27 14.03
N ALA A 376 11.56 7.04 13.96
CA ALA A 376 11.20 6.42 12.69
C ALA A 376 10.05 7.15 11.98
N VAL A 377 9.07 7.70 12.74
CA VAL A 377 8.02 8.57 12.18
C VAL A 377 8.64 9.75 11.44
N TRP A 378 9.54 10.47 12.10
CA TRP A 378 10.14 11.67 11.50
C TRP A 378 11.11 11.36 10.36
N LEU A 379 11.75 10.19 10.37
CA LEU A 379 12.50 9.72 9.19
C LEU A 379 11.57 9.47 8.01
N ALA A 380 10.44 8.79 8.23
CA ALA A 380 9.44 8.55 7.18
C ALA A 380 8.90 9.87 6.61
N VAL A 381 8.56 10.84 7.49
CA VAL A 381 8.14 12.20 7.10
C VAL A 381 9.21 12.85 6.22
N ALA A 382 10.46 12.90 6.66
CA ALA A 382 11.54 13.54 5.92
C ALA A 382 11.78 12.91 4.54
N CYS A 383 11.78 11.57 4.46
CA CYS A 383 11.94 10.86 3.18
C CYS A 383 10.75 11.08 2.24
N SER A 384 9.52 11.10 2.77
CA SER A 384 8.32 11.38 1.97
C SER A 384 8.32 12.82 1.43
N LEU A 385 8.73 13.79 2.24
CA LEU A 385 8.89 15.18 1.80
C LEU A 385 9.95 15.31 0.70
N ALA A 386 11.10 14.64 0.87
CA ALA A 386 12.16 14.63 -0.15
C ALA A 386 11.66 14.07 -1.50
N LEU A 387 10.79 13.05 -1.48
CA LEU A 387 10.23 12.47 -2.69
C LEU A 387 9.20 13.40 -3.36
N VAL A 388 8.56 14.29 -2.62
CA VAL A 388 7.58 15.27 -3.15
C VAL A 388 8.26 16.49 -3.79
N VAL A 389 9.50 16.83 -3.39
CA VAL A 389 10.23 18.00 -3.88
C VAL A 389 10.26 18.15 -5.41
N PRO A 390 10.47 17.10 -6.23
CA PRO A 390 10.43 17.22 -7.69
C PRO A 390 9.10 17.76 -8.25
N GLY A 391 8.00 17.60 -7.51
CA GLY A 391 6.70 18.19 -7.86
C GLY A 391 6.70 19.72 -7.93
N TRP A 392 7.74 20.36 -7.43
CA TRP A 392 7.92 21.81 -7.53
C TRP A 392 8.14 22.29 -8.97
N TRP A 393 8.75 21.44 -9.80
CA TRP A 393 9.15 21.75 -11.18
C TRP A 393 8.49 20.85 -12.23
N SER A 394 7.99 19.68 -11.85
CA SER A 394 7.50 18.66 -12.78
C SER A 394 6.02 18.37 -12.60
N HIS A 395 5.25 18.49 -13.69
CA HIS A 395 3.83 18.11 -13.72
C HIS A 395 3.61 16.60 -13.68
N THR A 396 4.61 15.79 -14.07
CA THR A 396 4.54 14.32 -14.06
C THR A 396 5.01 13.71 -12.75
N ALA A 397 5.40 14.53 -11.77
CA ALA A 397 5.91 14.06 -10.48
C ALA A 397 4.94 13.10 -9.77
N PHE A 398 3.64 13.39 -9.77
CA PHE A 398 2.64 12.52 -9.15
C PHE A 398 2.65 11.12 -9.75
N THR A 399 2.59 11.00 -11.07
CA THR A 399 2.58 9.69 -11.76
C THR A 399 3.88 8.92 -11.50
N ALA A 400 5.02 9.62 -11.46
CA ALA A 400 6.31 9.02 -11.14
C ALA A 400 6.34 8.49 -9.68
N ILE A 401 5.85 9.25 -8.72
CA ILE A 401 5.76 8.85 -7.30
C ILE A 401 4.84 7.61 -7.15
N VAL A 402 3.68 7.62 -7.82
CA VAL A 402 2.75 6.48 -7.85
C VAL A 402 3.40 5.24 -8.44
N SER A 403 4.11 5.37 -9.56
CA SER A 403 4.79 4.25 -10.20
C SER A 403 5.92 3.68 -9.31
N VAL A 404 6.70 4.54 -8.65
CA VAL A 404 7.71 4.13 -7.66
C VAL A 404 7.08 3.35 -6.50
N ASN A 405 5.93 3.82 -6.00
CA ASN A 405 5.21 3.09 -4.95
C ASN A 405 4.78 1.70 -5.43
N VAL A 406 4.07 1.61 -6.56
CA VAL A 406 3.55 0.34 -7.08
C VAL A 406 4.68 -0.64 -7.37
N VAL A 407 5.71 -0.22 -8.11
CA VAL A 407 6.82 -1.10 -8.50
C VAL A 407 7.64 -1.51 -7.27
N GLY A 408 7.93 -0.58 -6.36
CA GLY A 408 8.67 -0.85 -5.12
C GLY A 408 7.96 -1.88 -4.24
N LEU A 409 6.66 -1.69 -3.99
CA LEU A 409 5.88 -2.62 -3.18
C LEU A 409 5.68 -3.97 -3.88
N PHE A 410 5.33 -3.98 -5.17
CA PHE A 410 5.09 -5.22 -5.90
C PHE A 410 6.35 -6.09 -5.94
N LEU A 411 7.52 -5.52 -6.24
CA LEU A 411 8.78 -6.26 -6.19
C LEU A 411 9.09 -6.76 -4.77
N ALA A 412 8.81 -5.96 -3.74
CA ALA A 412 8.96 -6.39 -2.35
C ALA A 412 8.02 -7.56 -2.00
N TYR A 413 6.79 -7.58 -2.53
CA TYR A 413 5.83 -8.69 -2.35
C TYR A 413 6.28 -9.95 -3.09
N ALA A 414 6.85 -9.81 -4.29
CA ALA A 414 7.29 -10.95 -5.10
C ALA A 414 8.35 -11.79 -4.39
N VAL A 415 9.29 -11.16 -3.67
CA VAL A 415 10.44 -11.86 -3.09
C VAL A 415 10.03 -12.95 -2.09
N PRO A 416 9.28 -12.69 -1.01
CA PRO A 416 8.88 -13.73 -0.07
C PRO A 416 7.97 -14.77 -0.71
N ILE A 417 7.07 -14.40 -1.64
CA ILE A 417 6.23 -15.34 -2.38
C ILE A 417 7.09 -16.29 -3.22
N PHE A 418 8.05 -15.75 -3.98
CA PHE A 418 8.98 -16.53 -4.79
C PHE A 418 9.84 -17.49 -3.95
N LEU A 419 10.38 -17.01 -2.83
CA LEU A 419 11.20 -17.83 -1.93
C LEU A 419 10.37 -18.96 -1.29
N ARG A 420 9.11 -18.68 -0.93
CA ARG A 420 8.16 -19.71 -0.47
C ARG A 420 7.93 -20.77 -1.54
N LEU A 421 7.75 -20.39 -2.80
CA LEU A 421 7.58 -21.32 -3.91
C LEU A 421 8.82 -22.19 -4.11
N ARG A 422 10.02 -21.63 -3.97
CA ARG A 422 11.30 -22.36 -4.04
C ARG A 422 11.54 -23.35 -2.91
N LEU A 423 10.98 -23.08 -1.73
CA LEU A 423 11.02 -24.03 -0.61
C LEU A 423 10.15 -25.25 -0.86
N GLY A 424 9.06 -25.09 -1.63
CA GLY A 424 8.16 -26.18 -1.95
C GLY A 424 7.58 -26.85 -0.70
N ASP A 425 7.80 -28.14 -0.55
CA ASP A 425 7.29 -28.95 0.57
C ASP A 425 8.04 -28.74 1.90
N GLU A 426 9.21 -28.11 1.85
CA GLU A 426 9.95 -27.72 3.08
C GLU A 426 9.32 -26.50 3.77
N PHE A 427 8.45 -25.75 3.09
CA PHE A 427 7.74 -24.64 3.70
C PHE A 427 6.75 -25.14 4.75
N GLN A 428 6.87 -24.62 5.95
CA GLN A 428 5.94 -24.91 7.05
C GLN A 428 4.89 -23.79 7.14
N PRO A 429 3.65 -24.05 6.68
CA PRO A 429 2.61 -23.05 6.72
C PRO A 429 2.13 -22.79 8.14
N GLY A 430 1.66 -21.57 8.39
CA GLY A 430 0.94 -21.22 9.60
C GLY A 430 -0.49 -21.77 9.61
N PRO A 431 -1.30 -21.40 10.62
CA PRO A 431 -2.71 -21.84 10.75
C PRO A 431 -3.59 -21.43 9.55
N TRP A 432 -3.25 -20.31 8.89
CA TRP A 432 -3.91 -19.89 7.65
C TRP A 432 -3.03 -20.24 6.45
N HIS A 433 -3.53 -21.04 5.54
CA HIS A 433 -2.77 -21.48 4.36
C HIS A 433 -3.69 -21.82 3.17
N LEU A 434 -3.13 -21.78 1.96
CA LEU A 434 -3.82 -22.03 0.69
C LEU A 434 -3.90 -23.53 0.32
N GLY A 435 -3.24 -24.41 1.06
CA GLY A 435 -3.17 -25.83 0.75
C GLY A 435 -2.62 -26.10 -0.65
N ARG A 436 -3.32 -26.95 -1.42
CA ARG A 436 -2.94 -27.30 -2.82
C ARG A 436 -2.89 -26.12 -3.79
N TRP A 437 -3.62 -25.04 -3.51
CA TRP A 437 -3.68 -23.85 -4.34
C TRP A 437 -2.50 -22.89 -4.12
N GLY A 438 -1.71 -23.06 -3.07
CA GLY A 438 -0.60 -22.15 -2.72
C GLY A 438 0.46 -22.04 -3.82
N ARG A 439 0.79 -23.14 -4.52
CA ARG A 439 1.77 -23.11 -5.63
C ARG A 439 1.24 -22.40 -6.88
N PRO A 440 0.07 -22.78 -7.47
CA PRO A 440 -0.42 -22.09 -8.66
C PRO A 440 -0.73 -20.62 -8.42
N ILE A 441 -1.37 -20.27 -7.31
CA ILE A 441 -1.64 -18.87 -6.94
C ILE A 441 -0.35 -18.08 -6.77
N GLY A 442 0.64 -18.64 -6.10
CA GLY A 442 1.94 -17.99 -5.91
C GLY A 442 2.68 -17.73 -7.23
N TRP A 443 2.67 -18.66 -8.19
CA TRP A 443 3.27 -18.45 -9.50
C TRP A 443 2.53 -17.39 -10.31
N LEU A 444 1.20 -17.40 -10.33
CA LEU A 444 0.40 -16.36 -10.98
C LEU A 444 0.71 -14.98 -10.38
N ALA A 445 0.82 -14.89 -9.05
CA ALA A 445 1.20 -13.65 -8.37
C ALA A 445 2.57 -13.14 -8.80
N VAL A 446 3.60 -13.99 -8.81
CA VAL A 446 4.98 -13.59 -9.17
C VAL A 446 5.06 -13.17 -10.64
N ILE A 447 4.41 -13.92 -11.55
CA ILE A 447 4.38 -13.59 -12.98
C ILE A 447 3.69 -12.24 -13.19
N TRP A 448 2.53 -12.02 -12.57
CA TRP A 448 1.81 -10.75 -12.67
C TRP A 448 2.63 -9.57 -12.15
N ILE A 449 3.27 -9.74 -11.00
CA ILE A 449 4.16 -8.71 -10.44
C ILE A 449 5.29 -8.38 -11.43
N GLY A 450 5.92 -9.39 -12.01
CA GLY A 450 6.99 -9.19 -13.00
C GLY A 450 6.51 -8.40 -14.22
N LEU A 451 5.41 -8.82 -14.82
CA LEU A 451 4.82 -8.16 -15.99
C LEU A 451 4.40 -6.72 -15.70
N SER A 452 3.67 -6.50 -14.60
CA SER A 452 3.20 -5.16 -14.23
C SER A 452 4.35 -4.23 -13.83
N SER A 453 5.38 -4.73 -13.14
CA SER A 453 6.54 -3.93 -12.77
C SER A 453 7.32 -3.45 -14.00
N VAL A 454 7.50 -4.32 -15.01
CA VAL A 454 8.11 -3.91 -16.29
C VAL A 454 7.22 -2.89 -16.99
N LEU A 455 5.92 -3.15 -17.11
CA LEU A 455 4.98 -2.27 -17.80
C LEU A 455 4.99 -0.84 -17.21
N PHE A 456 4.96 -0.71 -15.89
CA PHE A 456 4.88 0.61 -15.24
C PHE A 456 6.23 1.36 -15.21
N MET A 457 7.32 0.69 -15.57
CA MET A 457 8.61 1.34 -15.81
C MET A 457 8.80 1.81 -17.26
N LEU A 458 7.96 1.36 -18.20
CA LEU A 458 8.02 1.77 -19.60
C LEU A 458 7.44 3.20 -19.78
N PRO A 459 7.67 3.85 -20.95
CA PRO A 459 7.11 5.16 -21.26
C PRO A 459 5.59 5.18 -21.14
N GLN A 460 5.03 6.22 -20.52
CA GLN A 460 3.59 6.33 -20.21
C GLN A 460 2.85 7.32 -21.12
N ALA A 461 3.57 8.11 -21.91
CA ALA A 461 2.99 9.03 -22.88
C ALA A 461 3.91 9.16 -24.10
N SER A 462 3.35 9.55 -25.25
CA SER A 462 4.07 9.85 -26.49
C SER A 462 3.61 11.21 -27.04
N PRO A 463 4.53 12.09 -27.55
CA PRO A 463 5.98 11.87 -27.63
C PRO A 463 6.68 11.89 -26.26
N ILE A 464 7.81 11.20 -26.15
CA ILE A 464 8.63 11.21 -24.95
C ILE A 464 9.44 12.52 -24.93
N THR A 465 9.10 13.40 -24.00
CA THR A 465 9.79 14.67 -23.73
C THR A 465 10.29 14.67 -22.30
N VAL A 466 11.07 15.68 -21.91
CA VAL A 466 11.48 15.84 -20.50
C VAL A 466 10.26 15.92 -19.57
N ASP A 467 9.18 16.57 -20.00
CA ASP A 467 7.97 16.73 -19.21
C ASP A 467 7.09 15.48 -19.16
N SER A 468 7.12 14.63 -20.19
CA SER A 468 6.33 13.39 -20.27
C SER A 468 7.12 12.13 -19.93
N PHE A 469 8.42 12.26 -19.62
CA PHE A 469 9.29 11.13 -19.30
C PHE A 469 8.85 10.44 -18.00
N ASN A 470 8.84 9.11 -18.01
CA ASN A 470 8.58 8.34 -16.80
C ASN A 470 9.84 8.26 -15.93
N TYR A 471 9.91 9.10 -14.90
CA TYR A 471 11.04 9.14 -13.97
C TYR A 471 11.07 8.00 -12.94
N ALA A 472 10.06 7.14 -12.88
CA ALA A 472 10.00 6.03 -11.93
C ALA A 472 11.21 5.06 -12.02
N PRO A 473 11.66 4.62 -13.22
CA PRO A 473 12.86 3.79 -13.34
C PRO A 473 14.11 4.44 -12.77
N ILE A 474 14.28 5.75 -12.98
CA ILE A 474 15.44 6.50 -12.47
C ILE A 474 15.38 6.57 -10.94
N ALA A 475 14.24 6.93 -10.38
CA ALA A 475 14.07 7.00 -8.92
C ALA A 475 14.32 5.65 -8.25
N LEU A 476 13.77 4.56 -8.82
CA LEU A 476 14.00 3.21 -8.31
C LEU A 476 15.47 2.79 -8.47
N ALA A 477 16.10 3.09 -9.61
CA ALA A 477 17.50 2.79 -9.87
C ALA A 477 18.43 3.50 -8.88
N VAL A 478 18.20 4.78 -8.59
CA VAL A 478 18.98 5.53 -7.58
C VAL A 478 18.96 4.82 -6.24
N VAL A 479 17.78 4.42 -5.77
CA VAL A 479 17.66 3.72 -4.49
C VAL A 479 18.35 2.36 -4.51
N LEU A 480 18.15 1.57 -5.58
CA LEU A 480 18.78 0.26 -5.71
C LEU A 480 20.32 0.37 -5.85
N VAL A 481 20.83 1.39 -6.54
CA VAL A 481 22.26 1.66 -6.62
C VAL A 481 22.81 2.02 -5.24
N VAL A 482 22.17 2.94 -4.52
CA VAL A 482 22.57 3.30 -3.15
C VAL A 482 22.55 2.09 -2.22
N ALA A 483 21.47 1.30 -2.25
CA ALA A 483 21.35 0.08 -1.46
C ALA A 483 22.42 -0.96 -1.82
N THR A 484 22.76 -1.10 -3.11
CA THR A 484 23.77 -2.04 -3.62
C THR A 484 25.18 -1.61 -3.25
N VAL A 485 25.52 -0.33 -3.47
CA VAL A 485 26.83 0.21 -3.09
C VAL A 485 27.04 0.04 -1.58
N TRP A 486 26.04 0.37 -0.80
CA TRP A 486 26.14 0.19 0.64
C TRP A 486 26.21 -1.27 1.06
N TRP A 487 25.46 -2.16 0.40
CA TRP A 487 25.56 -3.59 0.63
C TRP A 487 27.00 -4.09 0.48
N PHE A 488 27.65 -3.76 -0.63
CA PHE A 488 29.01 -4.22 -0.90
C PHE A 488 30.07 -3.50 -0.06
N ALA A 489 29.89 -2.22 0.24
CA ALA A 489 30.83 -1.45 1.03
C ALA A 489 30.91 -1.89 2.50
N THR A 490 29.75 -2.07 3.14
CA THR A 490 29.70 -2.30 4.59
C THR A 490 28.65 -3.30 5.04
N ALA A 491 27.43 -3.26 4.47
CA ALA A 491 26.28 -3.93 5.05
C ALA A 491 26.42 -5.45 5.02
N ARG A 492 26.94 -6.05 3.97
CA ARG A 492 27.13 -7.50 3.83
C ARG A 492 27.94 -8.15 4.95
N ARG A 493 28.79 -7.37 5.63
CA ARG A 493 29.63 -7.84 6.73
C ARG A 493 28.91 -7.74 8.09
N ARG A 494 27.89 -6.88 8.20
CA ARG A 494 27.19 -6.57 9.45
C ARG A 494 25.77 -7.09 9.48
N PHE A 495 25.05 -7.02 8.36
CA PHE A 495 23.67 -7.44 8.22
C PHE A 495 23.60 -8.84 7.60
N GLN A 496 23.23 -9.83 8.40
CA GLN A 496 23.10 -11.22 7.95
C GLN A 496 21.63 -11.65 7.74
N GLY A 497 20.71 -10.71 7.83
CA GLY A 497 19.26 -10.96 7.81
C GLY A 497 18.62 -10.66 9.17
N PRO A 498 17.39 -11.14 9.40
CA PRO A 498 16.71 -10.98 10.68
C PRO A 498 17.54 -11.50 11.85
N VAL A 499 17.74 -10.67 12.87
CA VAL A 499 18.53 -10.99 14.05
C VAL A 499 17.71 -11.88 15.00
N SER A 500 18.31 -12.93 15.58
CA SER A 500 17.72 -13.63 16.72
C SER A 500 18.41 -13.13 18.00
N TYR A 501 17.64 -12.69 18.97
CA TYR A 501 18.17 -12.20 20.25
C TYR A 501 18.51 -13.31 21.25
N GLY A 502 18.29 -14.58 20.90
CA GLY A 502 18.60 -15.73 21.75
C GLY A 502 17.59 -16.85 21.62
N ARG A 503 17.61 -17.78 22.56
CA ARG A 503 16.61 -18.84 22.69
C ARG A 503 15.28 -18.24 23.18
N PRO A 504 14.13 -18.89 22.92
CA PRO A 504 12.82 -18.36 23.29
C PRO A 504 12.69 -17.95 24.77
N ASP A 505 13.27 -18.72 25.69
CA ASP A 505 13.32 -18.45 27.13
C ASP A 505 14.15 -17.22 27.48
N GLU A 506 15.31 -17.04 26.84
CA GLU A 506 16.18 -15.88 27.01
C GLU A 506 15.51 -14.60 26.43
N VAL A 507 14.85 -14.76 25.30
CA VAL A 507 14.13 -13.66 24.63
C VAL A 507 12.91 -13.20 25.43
N ALA A 508 12.16 -14.14 26.03
CA ALA A 508 11.02 -13.82 26.89
C ALA A 508 11.42 -12.99 28.11
N ALA A 509 12.62 -13.23 28.66
CA ALA A 509 13.15 -12.43 29.76
C ALA A 509 13.48 -10.96 29.38
N MET A 510 13.52 -10.65 28.08
CA MET A 510 13.79 -9.29 27.55
C MET A 510 12.50 -8.50 27.24
N ASP A 511 11.32 -9.09 27.46
CA ASP A 511 10.05 -8.41 27.24
C ASP A 511 9.95 -7.15 28.10
N LEU A 512 9.41 -6.11 27.52
CA LEU A 512 9.06 -4.92 28.29
C LEU A 512 7.84 -5.25 29.15
N VAL A 513 8.02 -5.25 30.41
CA VAL A 513 6.98 -5.32 31.44
C VAL A 513 6.13 -4.06 31.41
#